data_a4f5716045af8b293d6affd37c9a6f72
#
_entry.id   a4f5716045af8b293d6affd37c9a6f72
#
_cell.length_a   1.000
_cell.length_b   1.000
_cell.length_c   1.000
_cell.angle_alpha   90.00
_cell.angle_beta   90.00
_cell.angle_gamma   90.00
#
_symmetry.space_group_name_H-M   'P 1'
#
loop_
_entity.id
_entity.type
_entity.pdbx_description
1 polymer ?
#
loop_
_entity_poly.entity_id
_entity_poly.type
_entity_poly.pdbx_seq_one_letter_code
_entity_poly.pdbx_strand_id
1 'polypeptide(L)'
;MDLVELLGYYNLTRQESALYLLLCSEGKLTGYEAAKASGISRSNTYTALAGLVEKGAALVEEDTATRYLPVPVEEFCSNRIRRMQEYRELLVGAAPKRRETGEGYITVKGEANIMDKMKNMIDAAKERIYLAVSEQTLSLLLPQLCSALRRGLKVVVITDPPFELEGVLVYHTETERHQIRLIADSKSVLTGDIAAGSESTCLYSQKRNLVELFKEALKNEITLITVTKGS
;
A
#
# COMPACT_ATOMS: atom_id res chain seq x y z
N MET A 1 -15.65 -0.01 1.27
CA MET A 1 -15.13 -1.29 0.74
C MET A 1 -15.96 -2.40 1.36
N ASP A 2 -16.50 -3.29 0.54
CA ASP A 2 -17.32 -4.42 0.99
C ASP A 2 -16.42 -5.53 1.59
N LEU A 3 -16.95 -6.27 2.60
CA LEU A 3 -16.22 -7.36 3.26
C LEU A 3 -15.83 -8.47 2.27
N VAL A 4 -16.68 -8.73 1.26
CA VAL A 4 -16.39 -9.73 0.21
C VAL A 4 -15.19 -9.29 -0.63
N GLU A 5 -15.09 -8.00 -0.96
CA GLU A 5 -13.94 -7.44 -1.66
C GLU A 5 -12.66 -7.52 -0.83
N LEU A 6 -12.74 -7.21 0.48
CA LEU A 6 -11.61 -7.33 1.39
C LEU A 6 -11.08 -8.76 1.48
N LEU A 7 -11.97 -9.74 1.61
CA LEU A 7 -11.59 -11.16 1.64
C LEU A 7 -10.98 -11.63 0.30
N GLY A 8 -11.29 -10.96 -0.80
CA GLY A 8 -10.66 -11.19 -2.10
C GLY A 8 -9.14 -10.96 -2.06
N TYR A 9 -8.66 -9.97 -1.31
CA TYR A 9 -7.21 -9.74 -1.12
C TYR A 9 -6.53 -10.88 -0.34
N TYR A 10 -7.29 -11.65 0.42
CA TYR A 10 -6.83 -12.85 1.10
C TYR A 10 -7.02 -14.13 0.28
N ASN A 11 -7.25 -13.99 -1.05
CA ASN A 11 -7.40 -15.08 -2.01
C ASN A 11 -8.69 -15.91 -1.86
N LEU A 12 -9.75 -15.33 -1.31
CA LEU A 12 -11.07 -15.96 -1.34
C LEU A 12 -11.83 -15.48 -2.58
N THR A 13 -12.48 -16.41 -3.28
CA THR A 13 -13.42 -16.07 -4.34
C THR A 13 -14.69 -15.45 -3.74
N ARG A 14 -15.52 -14.80 -4.56
CA ARG A 14 -16.76 -14.18 -4.11
C ARG A 14 -17.69 -15.17 -3.39
N GLN A 15 -17.79 -16.40 -3.87
CA GLN A 15 -18.63 -17.44 -3.25
C GLN A 15 -18.01 -17.95 -1.94
N GLU A 16 -16.70 -18.16 -1.91
CA GLU A 16 -15.98 -18.50 -0.69
C GLU A 16 -16.12 -17.41 0.38
N SER A 17 -15.97 -16.14 -0.01
CA SER A 17 -16.14 -15.00 0.91
C SER A 17 -17.55 -14.95 1.50
N ALA A 18 -18.58 -15.13 0.66
CA ALA A 18 -19.97 -15.15 1.12
C ALA A 18 -20.24 -16.31 2.12
N LEU A 19 -19.73 -17.51 1.82
CA LEU A 19 -19.88 -18.67 2.71
C LEU A 19 -19.04 -18.53 3.98
N TYR A 20 -17.85 -17.96 3.90
CA TYR A 20 -17.02 -17.68 5.07
C TYR A 20 -17.71 -16.70 6.04
N LEU A 21 -18.27 -15.62 5.52
CA LEU A 21 -19.03 -14.66 6.32
C LEU A 21 -20.29 -15.29 6.91
N LEU A 22 -20.98 -16.16 6.17
CA LEU A 22 -22.12 -16.93 6.68
C LEU A 22 -21.68 -17.85 7.83
N LEU A 23 -20.57 -18.56 7.69
CA LEU A 23 -20.04 -19.40 8.78
C LEU A 23 -19.66 -18.56 10.00
N CYS A 24 -19.09 -17.36 9.78
CA CYS A 24 -18.75 -16.45 10.89
C CYS A 24 -19.98 -15.97 11.66
N SER A 25 -21.12 -15.75 10.97
CA SER A 25 -22.36 -15.29 11.61
C SER A 25 -23.18 -16.42 12.26
N GLU A 26 -23.29 -17.55 11.60
CA GLU A 26 -24.15 -18.67 12.01
C GLU A 26 -23.39 -19.73 12.82
N GLY A 27 -22.05 -19.71 12.77
CA GLY A 27 -21.23 -20.74 13.37
C GLY A 27 -21.06 -21.97 12.48
N LYS A 28 -21.06 -23.15 13.10
CA LYS A 28 -20.79 -24.42 12.42
C LYS A 28 -22.03 -24.91 11.64
N LEU A 29 -21.87 -25.13 10.32
CA LEU A 29 -22.92 -25.58 9.40
C LEU A 29 -22.50 -26.82 8.62
N THR A 30 -23.49 -27.67 8.28
CA THR A 30 -23.32 -28.67 7.23
C THR A 30 -23.34 -27.99 5.84
N GLY A 31 -22.82 -28.69 4.83
CA GLY A 31 -22.89 -28.17 3.44
C GLY A 31 -24.32 -27.95 2.94
N TYR A 32 -25.28 -28.75 3.44
CA TYR A 32 -26.69 -28.56 3.11
C TYR A 32 -27.27 -27.29 3.76
N GLU A 33 -27.01 -27.07 5.04
CA GLU A 33 -27.43 -25.86 5.77
C GLU A 33 -26.83 -24.61 5.13
N ALA A 34 -25.54 -24.64 4.83
CA ALA A 34 -24.83 -23.54 4.18
C ALA A 34 -25.43 -23.22 2.78
N ALA A 35 -25.75 -24.24 1.99
CA ALA A 35 -26.40 -24.05 0.69
C ALA A 35 -27.80 -23.42 0.82
N LYS A 36 -28.58 -23.89 1.79
CA LYS A 36 -29.94 -23.38 2.07
C LYS A 36 -29.89 -21.92 2.55
N ALA A 37 -28.97 -21.58 3.45
CA ALA A 37 -28.86 -20.25 4.04
C ALA A 37 -28.27 -19.22 3.07
N SER A 38 -27.28 -19.62 2.24
CA SER A 38 -26.64 -18.73 1.26
C SER A 38 -27.41 -18.53 -0.03
N GLY A 39 -28.35 -19.43 -0.37
CA GLY A 39 -29.01 -19.46 -1.68
C GLY A 39 -28.09 -19.91 -2.83
N ILE A 40 -26.87 -20.33 -2.55
CA ILE A 40 -25.93 -20.87 -3.53
C ILE A 40 -26.32 -22.32 -3.85
N SER A 41 -26.19 -22.73 -5.12
CA SER A 41 -26.46 -24.11 -5.51
C SER A 41 -25.61 -25.09 -4.68
N ARG A 42 -26.16 -26.29 -4.39
CA ARG A 42 -25.46 -27.29 -3.57
C ARG A 42 -24.06 -27.60 -4.11
N SER A 43 -23.92 -27.84 -5.42
CA SER A 43 -22.63 -28.14 -6.03
C SER A 43 -21.61 -27.03 -5.79
N ASN A 44 -21.98 -25.77 -6.04
CA ASN A 44 -21.10 -24.63 -5.83
C ASN A 44 -20.77 -24.43 -4.34
N THR A 45 -21.72 -24.67 -3.45
CA THR A 45 -21.50 -24.57 -1.99
C THR A 45 -20.45 -25.57 -1.54
N TYR A 46 -20.57 -26.85 -1.92
CA TYR A 46 -19.56 -27.86 -1.54
C TYR A 46 -18.18 -27.54 -2.14
N THR A 47 -18.13 -27.08 -3.38
CA THR A 47 -16.86 -26.65 -4.01
C THR A 47 -16.24 -25.48 -3.23
N ALA A 48 -17.03 -24.47 -2.90
CA ALA A 48 -16.52 -23.30 -2.17
C ALA A 48 -16.13 -23.63 -0.71
N LEU A 49 -16.90 -24.49 -0.02
CA LEU A 49 -16.53 -24.97 1.32
C LEU A 49 -15.22 -25.76 1.30
N ALA A 50 -15.02 -26.65 0.31
CA ALA A 50 -13.73 -27.33 0.11
C ALA A 50 -12.59 -26.34 -0.14
N GLY A 51 -12.83 -25.32 -0.96
CA GLY A 51 -11.87 -24.23 -1.20
C GLY A 51 -11.54 -23.43 0.07
N LEU A 52 -12.52 -23.18 0.94
CA LEU A 52 -12.28 -22.53 2.24
C LEU A 52 -11.36 -23.38 3.13
N VAL A 53 -11.58 -24.68 3.17
CA VAL A 53 -10.74 -25.62 3.95
C VAL A 53 -9.32 -25.65 3.39
N GLU A 54 -9.15 -25.81 2.08
CA GLU A 54 -7.84 -25.81 1.41
C GLU A 54 -7.06 -24.51 1.68
N LYS A 55 -7.76 -23.38 1.70
CA LYS A 55 -7.18 -22.07 1.96
C LYS A 55 -6.96 -21.75 3.44
N GLY A 56 -7.42 -22.62 4.33
CA GLY A 56 -7.30 -22.47 5.78
C GLY A 56 -8.24 -21.41 6.37
N ALA A 57 -9.35 -21.11 5.70
CA ALA A 57 -10.40 -20.23 6.17
C ALA A 57 -11.51 -20.98 6.92
N ALA A 58 -11.63 -22.30 6.74
CA ALA A 58 -12.55 -23.15 7.48
C ALA A 58 -11.89 -24.45 7.93
N LEU A 59 -12.42 -25.03 8.99
CA LEU A 59 -12.09 -26.36 9.50
C LEU A 59 -13.26 -27.30 9.24
N VAL A 60 -12.96 -28.60 9.20
CA VAL A 60 -13.96 -29.67 9.05
C VAL A 60 -14.05 -30.48 10.34
N GLU A 61 -15.24 -30.69 10.80
CA GLU A 61 -15.57 -31.64 11.86
C GLU A 61 -16.32 -32.80 11.24
N GLU A 62 -15.74 -34.00 11.32
CA GLU A 62 -16.32 -35.25 10.81
C GLU A 62 -16.88 -36.02 12.00
N ASP A 63 -18.22 -36.00 12.13
CA ASP A 63 -18.97 -36.79 13.10
C ASP A 63 -20.10 -37.54 12.33
N THR A 64 -21.32 -37.55 12.83
CA THR A 64 -22.50 -38.08 12.13
C THR A 64 -22.82 -37.36 10.82
N ALA A 65 -22.43 -36.12 10.70
CA ALA A 65 -22.49 -35.33 9.48
C ALA A 65 -21.26 -34.41 9.39
N THR A 66 -20.71 -34.24 8.19
CA THR A 66 -19.60 -33.31 7.95
C THR A 66 -20.06 -31.86 8.16
N ARG A 67 -19.41 -31.15 9.09
CA ARG A 67 -19.68 -29.76 9.44
C ARG A 67 -18.46 -28.89 9.19
N TYR A 68 -18.71 -27.68 8.74
CA TYR A 68 -17.69 -26.68 8.46
C TYR A 68 -17.73 -25.59 9.52
N LEU A 69 -16.57 -25.25 10.09
CA LEU A 69 -16.40 -24.23 11.11
C LEU A 69 -15.53 -23.12 10.53
N PRO A 70 -15.84 -21.84 10.75
CA PRO A 70 -14.95 -20.77 10.31
C PRO A 70 -13.69 -20.74 11.19
N VAL A 71 -12.53 -20.51 10.58
CA VAL A 71 -11.35 -20.05 11.31
C VAL A 71 -11.60 -18.59 11.68
N PRO A 72 -11.32 -18.13 12.92
CA PRO A 72 -11.50 -16.74 13.31
C PRO A 72 -10.82 -15.78 12.31
N VAL A 73 -11.49 -14.67 11.98
CA VAL A 73 -11.02 -13.72 10.93
C VAL A 73 -9.58 -13.25 11.18
N GLU A 74 -9.28 -12.90 12.44
CA GLU A 74 -7.93 -12.47 12.83
C GLU A 74 -6.87 -13.56 12.61
N GLU A 75 -7.20 -14.80 13.00
CA GLU A 75 -6.32 -15.95 12.81
C GLU A 75 -6.09 -16.26 11.33
N PHE A 76 -7.17 -16.31 10.54
CA PHE A 76 -7.09 -16.53 9.10
C PHE A 76 -6.23 -15.46 8.41
N CYS A 77 -6.50 -14.19 8.68
CA CYS A 77 -5.76 -13.09 8.09
C CYS A 77 -4.27 -13.12 8.50
N SER A 78 -3.98 -13.33 9.78
CA SER A 78 -2.60 -13.43 10.28
C SER A 78 -1.83 -14.59 9.66
N ASN A 79 -2.48 -15.76 9.51
CA ASN A 79 -1.89 -16.93 8.86
C ASN A 79 -1.58 -16.65 7.38
N ARG A 80 -2.46 -15.95 6.66
CA ARG A 80 -2.25 -15.56 5.26
C ARG A 80 -1.08 -14.59 5.12
N ILE A 81 -1.01 -13.56 5.95
CA ILE A 81 0.07 -12.57 5.96
C ILE A 81 1.41 -13.28 6.21
N ARG A 82 1.49 -14.16 7.22
CA ARG A 82 2.71 -14.91 7.51
C ARG A 82 3.17 -15.76 6.32
N ARG A 83 2.27 -16.51 5.68
CA ARG A 83 2.62 -17.30 4.47
C ARG A 83 3.08 -16.41 3.32
N MET A 84 2.46 -15.25 3.12
CA MET A 84 2.89 -14.30 2.08
C MET A 84 4.28 -13.72 2.37
N GLN A 85 4.63 -13.50 3.63
CA GLN A 85 5.98 -13.10 4.03
C GLN A 85 7.01 -14.20 3.73
N GLU A 86 6.70 -15.45 4.05
CA GLU A 86 7.56 -16.60 3.73
C GLU A 86 7.77 -16.73 2.21
N TYR A 87 6.69 -16.62 1.41
CA TYR A 87 6.78 -16.66 -0.06
C TYR A 87 7.59 -15.49 -0.62
N ARG A 88 7.44 -14.29 -0.01
CA ARG A 88 8.26 -13.13 -0.37
C ARG A 88 9.75 -13.42 -0.18
N GLU A 89 10.16 -13.99 0.96
CA GLU A 89 11.57 -14.32 1.22
C GLU A 89 12.11 -15.34 0.20
N LEU A 90 11.33 -16.38 -0.10
CA LEU A 90 11.70 -17.38 -1.11
C LEU A 90 11.84 -16.75 -2.50
N LEU A 91 10.88 -15.89 -2.90
CA LEU A 91 10.92 -15.19 -4.18
C LEU A 91 12.11 -14.22 -4.27
N VAL A 92 12.38 -13.46 -3.22
CA VAL A 92 13.53 -12.53 -3.18
C VAL A 92 14.84 -13.28 -3.29
N GLY A 93 14.95 -14.46 -2.67
CA GLY A 93 16.16 -15.31 -2.74
C GLY A 93 16.35 -15.99 -4.09
N ALA A 94 15.28 -16.38 -4.77
CA ALA A 94 15.32 -17.16 -6.01
C ALA A 94 15.16 -16.31 -7.29
N ALA A 95 14.64 -15.10 -7.20
CA ALA A 95 14.39 -14.24 -8.35
C ALA A 95 15.70 -13.92 -9.11
N PRO A 96 15.68 -13.91 -10.44
CA PRO A 96 16.84 -13.51 -11.22
C PRO A 96 17.26 -12.09 -10.86
N LYS A 97 18.55 -11.88 -10.59
CA LYS A 97 19.08 -10.53 -10.34
C LYS A 97 18.86 -9.68 -11.58
N ARG A 98 18.25 -8.51 -11.38
CA ARG A 98 18.01 -7.54 -12.46
C ARG A 98 19.34 -7.19 -13.13
N ARG A 99 19.42 -7.30 -14.45
CA ARG A 99 20.51 -6.65 -15.21
C ARG A 99 20.39 -5.14 -14.97
N GLU A 100 21.48 -4.49 -14.62
CA GLU A 100 21.52 -3.03 -14.54
C GLU A 100 21.24 -2.47 -15.93
N THR A 101 20.00 -2.15 -16.20
CA THR A 101 19.62 -1.34 -17.35
C THR A 101 19.86 0.09 -16.93
N GLY A 102 20.66 0.83 -17.71
CA GLY A 102 21.11 2.16 -17.39
C GLY A 102 20.00 3.10 -16.94
N GLU A 103 20.40 4.14 -16.24
CA GLU A 103 19.54 5.21 -15.73
C GLU A 103 18.59 5.73 -16.81
N GLY A 104 17.30 5.49 -16.64
CA GLY A 104 16.24 5.90 -17.58
C GLY A 104 15.26 6.88 -16.95
N TYR A 105 14.34 7.34 -17.78
CA TYR A 105 13.11 7.99 -17.35
C TYR A 105 12.02 6.94 -17.30
N ILE A 106 11.47 6.67 -16.13
CA ILE A 106 10.48 5.60 -15.91
C ILE A 106 9.14 6.23 -15.57
N THR A 107 8.12 5.92 -16.32
CA THR A 107 6.76 6.34 -16.02
C THR A 107 6.11 5.36 -15.03
N VAL A 108 5.61 5.87 -13.91
CA VAL A 108 4.82 5.14 -12.92
C VAL A 108 3.36 5.55 -13.10
N LYS A 109 2.49 4.59 -13.40
CA LYS A 109 1.06 4.83 -13.64
C LYS A 109 0.20 4.24 -12.53
N GLY A 110 -0.89 4.94 -12.21
CA GLY A 110 -1.87 4.54 -11.21
C GLY A 110 -1.52 4.98 -9.79
N GLU A 111 -2.52 5.49 -9.09
CA GLU A 111 -2.38 6.07 -7.74
C GLU A 111 -1.70 5.10 -6.76
N ALA A 112 -2.17 3.86 -6.68
CA ALA A 112 -1.60 2.86 -5.78
C ALA A 112 -0.10 2.61 -6.06
N ASN A 113 0.28 2.46 -7.34
CA ASN A 113 1.66 2.24 -7.74
C ASN A 113 2.56 3.44 -7.44
N ILE A 114 2.02 4.66 -7.59
CA ILE A 114 2.73 5.91 -7.26
C ILE A 114 2.97 6.00 -5.76
N MET A 115 1.93 5.74 -4.96
CA MET A 115 2.03 5.73 -3.50
C MET A 115 3.02 4.67 -3.00
N ASP A 116 2.98 3.46 -3.57
CA ASP A 116 3.94 2.40 -3.23
C ASP A 116 5.37 2.80 -3.63
N LYS A 117 5.55 3.45 -4.79
CA LYS A 117 6.84 3.97 -5.20
C LYS A 117 7.37 5.03 -4.26
N MET A 118 6.51 5.97 -3.80
CA MET A 118 6.88 6.97 -2.79
C MET A 118 7.32 6.33 -1.48
N LYS A 119 6.51 5.41 -0.94
CA LYS A 119 6.83 4.67 0.28
C LYS A 119 8.17 3.95 0.16
N ASN A 120 8.38 3.21 -0.93
CA ASN A 120 9.63 2.48 -1.18
C ASN A 120 10.83 3.41 -1.30
N MET A 121 10.70 4.61 -1.91
CA MET A 121 11.78 5.59 -1.99
C MET A 121 12.12 6.15 -0.60
N ILE A 122 11.12 6.45 0.24
CA ILE A 122 11.31 6.94 1.61
C ILE A 122 11.97 5.85 2.48
N ASP A 123 11.50 4.60 2.38
CA ASP A 123 12.05 3.48 3.15
C ASP A 123 13.49 3.14 2.74
N ALA A 124 13.83 3.27 1.46
CA ALA A 124 15.18 3.02 0.95
C ALA A 124 16.18 4.16 1.21
N ALA A 125 15.70 5.36 1.52
CA ALA A 125 16.56 6.53 1.77
C ALA A 125 17.46 6.31 2.99
N LYS A 126 18.70 6.83 2.88
CA LYS A 126 19.75 6.67 3.90
C LYS A 126 20.23 7.98 4.53
N GLU A 127 20.02 9.11 3.84
CA GLU A 127 20.55 10.40 4.27
C GLU A 127 19.48 11.46 4.42
N ARG A 128 18.65 11.66 3.38
CA ARG A 128 17.72 12.78 3.34
C ARG A 128 16.55 12.58 2.39
N ILE A 129 15.44 13.22 2.75
CA ILE A 129 14.20 13.24 1.98
C ILE A 129 13.76 14.69 1.81
N TYR A 130 13.43 15.07 0.56
CA TYR A 130 12.73 16.30 0.23
C TYR A 130 11.42 15.94 -0.43
N LEU A 131 10.31 16.42 0.14
CA LEU A 131 8.96 16.07 -0.27
C LEU A 131 8.12 17.34 -0.42
N ALA A 132 7.49 17.54 -1.57
CA ALA A 132 6.48 18.58 -1.78
C ALA A 132 5.20 17.91 -2.28
N VAL A 133 4.17 17.91 -1.45
CA VAL A 133 2.87 17.26 -1.66
C VAL A 133 1.80 17.94 -0.81
N SER A 134 0.52 17.71 -1.17
CA SER A 134 -0.59 18.14 -0.33
C SER A 134 -0.59 17.46 1.05
N GLU A 135 -1.20 18.10 2.05
CA GLU A 135 -1.37 17.56 3.39
C GLU A 135 -2.10 16.20 3.38
N GLN A 136 -3.08 16.04 2.50
CA GLN A 136 -3.81 14.79 2.34
C GLN A 136 -2.89 13.63 1.89
N THR A 137 -2.03 13.87 0.90
CA THR A 137 -1.06 12.86 0.44
C THR A 137 0.00 12.60 1.51
N LEU A 138 0.43 13.64 2.23
CA LEU A 138 1.42 13.56 3.29
C LEU A 138 0.95 12.68 4.44
N SER A 139 -0.33 12.78 4.82
CA SER A 139 -0.95 11.95 5.87
C SER A 139 -0.84 10.45 5.56
N LEU A 140 -0.90 10.04 4.30
CA LEU A 140 -0.74 8.65 3.87
C LEU A 140 0.72 8.15 3.94
N LEU A 141 1.68 9.06 4.07
CA LEU A 141 3.11 8.78 4.14
C LEU A 141 3.69 8.89 5.57
N LEU A 142 2.88 9.28 6.55
CA LEU A 142 3.31 9.48 7.94
C LEU A 142 4.07 8.29 8.53
N PRO A 143 3.65 7.03 8.37
CA PRO A 143 4.38 5.88 8.90
C PRO A 143 5.83 5.80 8.38
N GLN A 144 6.04 6.05 7.08
CA GLN A 144 7.35 6.03 6.43
C GLN A 144 8.21 7.21 6.87
N LEU A 145 7.62 8.41 7.00
CA LEU A 145 8.32 9.60 7.47
C LEU A 145 8.78 9.44 8.94
N CYS A 146 7.91 8.94 9.80
CA CYS A 146 8.28 8.61 11.19
C CYS A 146 9.39 7.55 11.25
N SER A 147 9.35 6.56 10.37
CA SER A 147 10.42 5.56 10.25
C SER A 147 11.74 6.20 9.78
N ALA A 148 11.70 7.10 8.80
CA ALA A 148 12.86 7.83 8.32
C ALA A 148 13.49 8.70 9.41
N LEU A 149 12.68 9.41 10.20
CA LEU A 149 13.15 10.21 11.35
C LEU A 149 13.83 9.34 12.41
N ARG A 150 13.25 8.17 12.75
CA ARG A 150 13.88 7.21 13.68
C ARG A 150 15.22 6.67 13.18
N ARG A 151 15.40 6.61 11.85
CA ARG A 151 16.70 6.26 11.22
C ARG A 151 17.68 7.43 11.18
N GLY A 152 17.31 8.63 11.67
CA GLY A 152 18.14 9.82 11.70
C GLY A 152 18.24 10.58 10.38
N LEU A 153 17.32 10.35 9.43
CA LEU A 153 17.33 11.04 8.15
C LEU A 153 16.88 12.50 8.30
N LYS A 154 17.48 13.38 7.50
CA LYS A 154 16.97 14.74 7.34
C LYS A 154 15.71 14.72 6.46
N VAL A 155 14.59 15.16 7.02
CA VAL A 155 13.30 15.24 6.30
C VAL A 155 12.90 16.70 6.14
N VAL A 156 12.65 17.12 4.91
CA VAL A 156 12.16 18.47 4.54
C VAL A 156 10.88 18.30 3.76
N VAL A 157 9.84 19.00 4.21
CA VAL A 157 8.50 18.93 3.61
C VAL A 157 8.02 20.32 3.23
N ILE A 158 7.45 20.45 2.04
CA ILE A 158 6.66 21.59 1.58
C ILE A 158 5.23 21.09 1.44
N THR A 159 4.27 21.70 2.15
CA THR A 159 2.88 21.25 2.17
C THR A 159 1.93 22.38 2.57
N ASP A 160 0.63 22.12 2.48
CA ASP A 160 -0.42 23.02 2.96
C ASP A 160 -0.44 23.06 4.51
N PRO A 161 -0.77 24.24 5.10
CA PRO A 161 -1.01 24.30 6.54
C PRO A 161 -2.33 23.57 6.91
N PRO A 162 -2.48 23.01 8.15
CA PRO A 162 -1.64 23.27 9.33
C PRO A 162 -0.69 22.10 9.69
N PHE A 163 -0.10 21.37 8.75
CA PHE A 163 0.70 20.19 9.02
C PHE A 163 1.96 20.50 9.85
N GLU A 164 2.17 19.76 10.94
CA GLU A 164 3.39 19.78 11.76
C GLU A 164 3.80 18.34 12.12
N LEU A 165 5.10 18.07 12.10
CA LEU A 165 5.67 16.81 12.56
C LEU A 165 7.02 17.08 13.22
N GLU A 166 7.17 16.65 14.47
CA GLU A 166 8.42 16.84 15.22
C GLU A 166 9.62 16.20 14.51
N GLY A 167 10.70 16.94 14.38
CA GLY A 167 11.91 16.49 13.67
C GLY A 167 11.90 16.72 12.15
N VAL A 168 10.83 17.22 11.59
CA VAL A 168 10.71 17.59 10.17
C VAL A 168 10.87 19.10 10.00
N LEU A 169 11.60 19.51 8.96
CA LEU A 169 11.60 20.91 8.51
C LEU A 169 10.40 21.11 7.58
N VAL A 170 9.36 21.76 8.10
CA VAL A 170 8.12 22.00 7.35
C VAL A 170 8.09 23.42 6.82
N TYR A 171 7.81 23.58 5.52
CA TYR A 171 7.55 24.84 4.86
C TYR A 171 6.11 24.84 4.33
N HIS A 172 5.32 25.83 4.74
CA HIS A 172 3.93 25.92 4.33
C HIS A 172 3.75 26.85 3.15
N THR A 173 3.09 26.34 2.12
CA THR A 173 2.62 27.12 0.97
C THR A 173 1.35 26.48 0.45
N GLU A 174 0.57 27.20 -0.35
CA GLU A 174 -0.51 26.56 -1.10
C GLU A 174 0.11 25.62 -2.12
N THR A 175 -0.15 24.32 -1.96
CA THR A 175 0.33 23.31 -2.91
C THR A 175 -0.78 22.98 -3.92
N GLU A 176 -0.40 22.65 -5.14
CA GLU A 176 -1.34 22.04 -6.07
C GLU A 176 -1.71 20.64 -5.56
N ARG A 177 -2.99 20.44 -5.25
CA ARG A 177 -3.52 19.27 -4.51
C ARG A 177 -3.10 17.91 -5.07
N HIS A 178 -2.71 17.86 -6.33
CA HIS A 178 -2.41 16.62 -7.03
C HIS A 178 -0.92 16.45 -7.34
N GLN A 179 -0.12 17.51 -7.21
CA GLN A 179 1.29 17.49 -7.58
C GLN A 179 2.13 16.74 -6.55
N ILE A 180 3.06 15.94 -7.05
CA ILE A 180 4.06 15.23 -6.26
C ILE A 180 5.45 15.60 -6.71
N ARG A 181 6.33 15.92 -5.75
CA ARG A 181 7.76 16.05 -5.94
C ARG A 181 8.48 15.42 -4.76
N LEU A 182 9.15 14.30 -5.00
CA LEU A 182 9.93 13.57 -3.99
C LEU A 182 11.36 13.37 -4.48
N ILE A 183 12.33 13.78 -3.66
CA ILE A 183 13.75 13.51 -3.89
C ILE A 183 14.29 12.72 -2.71
N ALA A 184 14.90 11.56 -2.96
CA ALA A 184 15.57 10.75 -1.96
C ALA A 184 17.09 10.76 -2.17
N ASP A 185 17.84 11.07 -1.12
CA ASP A 185 19.32 11.07 -1.04
C ASP A 185 20.03 11.91 -2.12
N SER A 186 19.33 12.85 -2.76
CA SER A 186 19.83 13.54 -3.96
C SER A 186 20.30 12.58 -5.06
N LYS A 187 19.71 11.38 -5.13
CA LYS A 187 20.05 10.31 -6.09
C LYS A 187 18.86 9.89 -6.95
N SER A 188 17.64 10.11 -6.49
CA SER A 188 16.43 9.76 -7.24
C SER A 188 15.34 10.81 -7.05
N VAL A 189 14.52 10.99 -8.08
CA VAL A 189 13.38 11.89 -8.10
C VAL A 189 12.14 11.17 -8.60
N LEU A 190 11.00 11.45 -7.98
CA LEU A 190 9.66 11.11 -8.46
C LEU A 190 8.85 12.40 -8.54
N THR A 191 8.25 12.68 -9.69
CA THR A 191 7.46 13.89 -9.93
C THR A 191 6.30 13.61 -10.86
N GLY A 192 5.17 14.25 -10.65
CA GLY A 192 3.95 14.12 -11.45
C GLY A 192 2.72 14.39 -10.63
N ASP A 193 1.61 13.78 -11.01
CA ASP A 193 0.31 14.07 -10.44
C ASP A 193 -0.42 12.80 -9.97
N ILE A 194 -1.10 12.92 -8.81
CA ILE A 194 -2.13 11.97 -8.39
C ILE A 194 -3.48 12.71 -8.49
N ALA A 195 -4.24 12.43 -9.51
CA ALA A 195 -5.53 13.07 -9.73
C ALA A 195 -6.68 12.07 -9.62
N ALA A 196 -7.69 12.38 -8.82
CA ALA A 196 -8.92 11.60 -8.75
C ALA A 196 -9.63 11.63 -10.12
N GLY A 197 -9.85 10.45 -10.73
CA GLY A 197 -10.61 10.32 -11.99
C GLY A 197 -9.82 10.55 -13.28
N SER A 198 -8.51 10.86 -13.21
CA SER A 198 -7.59 10.89 -14.35
C SER A 198 -6.54 9.77 -14.20
N GLU A 199 -5.82 9.45 -15.29
CA GLU A 199 -4.69 8.53 -15.20
C GLU A 199 -3.56 9.20 -14.39
N SER A 200 -3.50 8.91 -13.09
CA SER A 200 -2.39 9.33 -12.23
C SER A 200 -1.06 8.86 -12.82
N THR A 201 -0.15 9.78 -13.06
CA THR A 201 1.12 9.49 -13.74
C THR A 201 2.26 10.27 -13.12
N CYS A 202 3.35 9.57 -12.78
CA CYS A 202 4.58 10.16 -12.29
C CYS A 202 5.79 9.70 -13.11
N LEU A 203 6.78 10.58 -13.22
CA LEU A 203 8.09 10.30 -13.77
C LEU A 203 9.05 9.97 -12.62
N TYR A 204 9.69 8.81 -12.69
CA TYR A 204 10.78 8.41 -11.80
C TYR A 204 12.10 8.42 -12.57
N SER A 205 13.15 8.97 -11.97
CA SER A 205 14.50 8.92 -12.56
C SER A 205 15.59 8.99 -11.50
N GLN A 206 16.75 8.40 -11.84
CA GLN A 206 18.01 8.52 -11.11
C GLN A 206 19.05 9.33 -11.91
N LYS A 207 18.64 9.93 -13.05
CA LYS A 207 19.53 10.76 -13.84
C LYS A 207 19.90 12.04 -13.10
N ARG A 208 21.20 12.26 -12.96
CA ARG A 208 21.75 13.38 -12.20
C ARG A 208 21.20 14.75 -12.63
N ASN A 209 21.09 14.99 -13.94
CA ASN A 209 20.56 16.25 -14.46
C ASN A 209 19.13 16.53 -13.99
N LEU A 210 18.27 15.50 -13.95
CA LEU A 210 16.88 15.67 -13.49
C LEU A 210 16.85 15.87 -11.98
N VAL A 211 17.62 15.09 -11.22
CA VAL A 211 17.69 15.22 -9.76
C VAL A 211 18.17 16.61 -9.35
N GLU A 212 19.22 17.14 -9.98
CA GLU A 212 19.74 18.49 -9.70
C GLU A 212 18.71 19.57 -10.05
N LEU A 213 18.02 19.45 -11.20
CA LEU A 213 16.97 20.40 -11.59
C LEU A 213 15.86 20.50 -10.52
N PHE A 214 15.34 19.37 -10.07
CA PHE A 214 14.28 19.35 -9.05
C PHE A 214 14.79 19.82 -7.68
N LYS A 215 16.03 19.54 -7.36
CA LYS A 215 16.66 19.99 -6.12
C LYS A 215 16.82 21.51 -6.09
N GLU A 216 17.25 22.11 -7.22
CA GLU A 216 17.32 23.57 -7.36
C GLU A 216 15.91 24.20 -7.29
N ALA A 217 14.92 23.62 -7.96
CA ALA A 217 13.55 24.10 -7.92
C ALA A 217 13.01 24.12 -6.48
N LEU A 218 13.14 23.02 -5.71
CA LEU A 218 12.70 22.97 -4.32
C LEU A 218 13.47 23.93 -3.42
N LYS A 219 14.78 24.12 -3.64
CA LYS A 219 15.58 25.08 -2.89
C LYS A 219 15.09 26.51 -3.13
N ASN A 220 14.81 26.87 -4.37
CA ASN A 220 14.29 28.20 -4.73
C ASN A 220 12.91 28.43 -4.11
N GLU A 221 12.03 27.44 -4.13
CA GLU A 221 10.71 27.51 -3.52
C GLU A 221 10.81 27.71 -1.99
N ILE A 222 11.66 26.95 -1.30
CA ILE A 222 11.93 27.14 0.13
C ILE A 222 12.44 28.56 0.41
N THR A 223 13.34 29.09 -0.43
CA THR A 223 13.86 30.45 -0.27
C THR A 223 12.74 31.48 -0.41
N LEU A 224 11.89 31.34 -1.42
CA LEU A 224 10.74 32.23 -1.62
C LEU A 224 9.78 32.20 -0.42
N ILE A 225 9.41 31.00 0.07
CA ILE A 225 8.55 30.84 1.23
C ILE A 225 9.15 31.55 2.46
N THR A 226 10.46 31.41 2.66
CA THR A 226 11.15 31.98 3.82
C THR A 226 11.19 33.50 3.75
N VAL A 227 11.44 34.08 2.57
CA VAL A 227 11.47 35.53 2.36
C VAL A 227 10.07 36.14 2.50
N THR A 228 9.06 35.49 1.94
CA THR A 228 7.66 36.01 1.97
C THR A 228 7.05 35.97 3.39
N LYS A 229 7.46 35.03 4.23
CA LYS A 229 7.00 34.95 5.62
C LYS A 229 7.76 35.84 6.60
N GLY A 230 8.90 36.39 6.19
CA GLY A 230 9.72 37.33 6.99
C GLY A 230 9.44 38.80 6.73
N SER A 231 8.50 39.10 5.84
CA SER A 231 8.00 40.46 5.55
C SER A 231 6.59 40.63 6.13
#